data_3a64f2300f5772603364cf95baf4aa91
#
_entry.id   3a64f2300f5772603364cf95baf4aa91
#
_cell.length_a   1.000
_cell.length_b   1.000
_cell.length_c   1.000
_cell.angle_alpha   90.00
_cell.angle_beta   90.00
_cell.angle_gamma   90.00
#
_symmetry.space_group_name_H-M   'P 1'
#
loop_
_entity.id
_entity.type
_entity.pdbx_description
1 polymer ?
#
loop_
_entity_poly.entity_id
_entity_poly.type
_entity_poly.pdbx_seq_one_letter_code
_entity_poly.pdbx_strand_id
1 'polypeptide(L)'
;MSGRRPSSALSLAAGPLLALALAGCSSGSPRTVSASSTPTSIVGASGFDGAAIPPGAPLRDFTLADQSGARVSLASYRGQVTIVAFPYTSCGAACTVIAEQVRGALDELARPVPVLLVSADPAVDTPARVARFLARTSLAGRARYLSGSLAQLRPVWRSLRIVPASAGARAFAQSASVFVLDREGRERVIFQLEQLTPEALSHDVRRLQEGG
;
A
#
# COMPACT_ATOMS: atom_id res chain seq x y z
N MET A 1 60.46 -3.36 5.48
CA MET A 1 60.80 -4.42 4.50
C MET A 1 59.69 -4.34 3.44
N SER A 2 59.83 -3.53 2.43
CA SER A 2 60.63 -3.65 1.20
C SER A 2 60.12 -4.74 0.26
N GLY A 3 59.67 -4.33 -0.93
CA GLY A 3 59.52 -5.16 -2.12
C GLY A 3 58.30 -4.73 -2.97
N ARG A 4 58.39 -3.76 -3.77
CA ARG A 4 58.79 -3.60 -5.21
C ARG A 4 57.68 -3.99 -6.19
N ARG A 5 57.23 -2.96 -6.96
CA ARG A 5 56.59 -3.07 -8.28
C ARG A 5 57.57 -3.60 -9.31
N PRO A 6 57.12 -4.12 -10.47
CA PRO A 6 57.55 -3.45 -11.68
C PRO A 6 56.42 -3.13 -12.69
N SER A 7 56.67 -2.04 -13.38
CA SER A 7 56.08 -1.59 -14.64
C SER A 7 56.74 -2.31 -15.83
N SER A 8 56.02 -2.46 -16.92
CA SER A 8 56.52 -2.57 -18.32
C SER A 8 55.32 -2.74 -19.24
N ALA A 9 55.20 -2.28 -20.44
CA ALA A 9 55.82 -1.28 -21.28
C ALA A 9 54.96 -1.25 -22.56
N LEU A 10 54.94 -0.10 -23.20
CA LEU A 10 54.33 0.21 -24.50
C LEU A 10 54.73 -0.79 -25.61
N SER A 11 53.82 -1.00 -26.57
CA SER A 11 54.18 -1.24 -27.97
C SER A 11 53.15 -0.62 -28.91
N LEU A 12 53.55 0.43 -29.58
CA LEU A 12 52.96 0.97 -30.81
C LEU A 12 53.25 0.04 -31.96
N ALA A 13 52.28 -0.21 -32.83
CA ALA A 13 52.50 -0.62 -34.20
C ALA A 13 51.53 0.12 -35.11
N ALA A 14 52.09 0.89 -36.02
CA ALA A 14 51.40 1.70 -37.03
C ALA A 14 51.39 0.98 -38.38
N GLY A 15 50.34 1.23 -39.19
CA GLY A 15 50.31 1.26 -40.63
C GLY A 15 49.41 0.24 -41.34
N PRO A 16 49.06 0.41 -42.60
CA PRO A 16 48.68 1.66 -43.29
C PRO A 16 47.30 1.61 -43.98
N LEU A 17 46.90 2.76 -44.50
CA LEU A 17 45.73 3.08 -45.34
C LEU A 17 45.50 2.15 -46.54
N LEU A 18 44.24 1.79 -46.77
CA LEU A 18 43.73 1.57 -48.15
C LEU A 18 42.33 2.11 -48.26
N ALA A 19 42.18 3.17 -49.00
CA ALA A 19 40.92 3.78 -49.37
C ALA A 19 40.28 3.00 -50.51
N LEU A 20 38.98 2.69 -50.41
CA LEU A 20 38.15 2.39 -51.59
C LEU A 20 36.76 3.00 -51.35
N ALA A 21 36.46 4.01 -52.16
CA ALA A 21 35.16 4.64 -52.27
C ALA A 21 34.25 3.76 -53.12
N LEU A 22 33.02 3.53 -52.65
CA LEU A 22 31.89 3.21 -53.51
C LEU A 22 30.63 3.87 -52.94
N ALA A 23 30.08 4.78 -53.75
CA ALA A 23 28.86 5.48 -53.52
C ALA A 23 27.67 4.51 -53.56
N GLY A 24 26.76 4.63 -52.58
CA GLY A 24 25.47 3.99 -52.55
C GLY A 24 24.47 4.91 -51.88
N CYS A 25 23.80 5.75 -52.71
CA CYS A 25 22.60 6.48 -52.26
C CYS A 25 21.50 5.50 -51.91
N SER A 26 21.13 5.43 -50.65
CA SER A 26 19.87 4.84 -50.25
C SER A 26 19.19 5.83 -49.30
N SER A 27 18.16 6.48 -49.82
CA SER A 27 17.28 7.41 -49.14
C SER A 27 16.45 6.63 -48.10
N GLY A 28 16.99 6.46 -46.88
CA GLY A 28 16.29 5.96 -45.74
C GLY A 28 15.80 7.14 -44.89
N SER A 29 14.53 7.49 -45.01
CA SER A 29 13.88 8.44 -44.10
C SER A 29 14.12 8.02 -42.64
N PRO A 30 14.53 8.93 -41.76
CA PRO A 30 14.58 8.64 -40.33
C PRO A 30 13.15 8.44 -39.85
N ARG A 31 12.78 7.20 -39.50
CA ARG A 31 11.63 6.94 -38.65
C ARG A 31 11.92 7.58 -37.29
N THR A 32 11.33 8.74 -37.08
CA THR A 32 11.16 9.29 -35.73
C THR A 32 10.38 8.26 -34.92
N VAL A 33 11.11 7.50 -34.09
CA VAL A 33 10.50 6.71 -33.02
C VAL A 33 10.09 7.72 -31.96
N SER A 34 8.84 8.18 -32.03
CA SER A 34 8.21 8.88 -30.91
C SER A 34 8.05 7.89 -29.76
N ALA A 35 9.10 7.74 -28.97
CA ALA A 35 9.02 7.11 -27.67
C ALA A 35 8.52 8.14 -26.66
N SER A 36 7.24 8.45 -26.70
CA SER A 36 6.53 9.12 -25.61
C SER A 36 5.43 8.18 -25.14
N SER A 37 5.81 7.07 -24.56
CA SER A 37 4.97 6.38 -23.61
C SER A 37 5.31 6.91 -22.23
N THR A 38 4.82 8.11 -21.94
CA THR A 38 4.54 8.49 -20.56
C THR A 38 3.65 7.39 -19.98
N PRO A 39 4.01 6.73 -18.84
CA PRO A 39 3.07 5.85 -18.19
C PRO A 39 1.89 6.73 -17.78
N THR A 40 0.81 6.68 -18.55
CA THR A 40 -0.46 7.25 -18.14
C THR A 40 -0.86 6.47 -16.88
N SER A 41 -0.71 7.10 -15.75
CA SER A 41 -1.28 6.62 -14.50
C SER A 41 -2.77 6.37 -14.76
N ILE A 42 -3.21 5.11 -14.69
CA ILE A 42 -4.60 4.69 -14.88
C ILE A 42 -5.50 5.17 -13.71
N VAL A 43 -5.00 6.07 -12.87
CA VAL A 43 -5.67 6.64 -11.69
C VAL A 43 -6.92 7.47 -12.06
N GLY A 44 -7.15 7.82 -13.31
CA GLY A 44 -8.28 8.67 -13.70
C GLY A 44 -9.51 7.97 -14.29
N ALA A 45 -9.41 6.72 -14.74
CA ALA A 45 -10.50 6.07 -15.47
C ALA A 45 -11.63 5.53 -14.57
N SER A 46 -11.35 5.22 -13.32
CA SER A 46 -12.32 4.67 -12.36
C SER A 46 -13.07 5.76 -11.56
N GLY A 47 -12.54 6.98 -11.52
CA GLY A 47 -13.02 8.08 -10.67
C GLY A 47 -12.71 7.88 -9.18
N PHE A 48 -11.85 6.92 -8.82
CA PHE A 48 -11.26 6.76 -7.51
C PHE A 48 -9.83 7.31 -7.51
N ASP A 49 -9.40 7.85 -6.37
CA ASP A 49 -8.04 8.36 -6.18
C ASP A 49 -7.07 7.25 -5.79
N GLY A 50 -7.53 6.25 -5.04
CA GLY A 50 -6.79 5.02 -4.81
C GLY A 50 -6.89 4.03 -5.97
N ALA A 51 -6.15 2.92 -5.85
CA ALA A 51 -6.21 1.85 -6.83
C ALA A 51 -7.58 1.16 -6.78
N ALA A 52 -8.39 1.37 -7.82
CA ALA A 52 -9.70 0.77 -7.94
C ALA A 52 -9.62 -0.74 -8.16
N ILE A 53 -10.42 -1.49 -7.43
CA ILE A 53 -10.59 -2.94 -7.58
C ILE A 53 -11.98 -3.20 -8.18
N PRO A 54 -12.07 -3.94 -9.29
CA PRO A 54 -13.37 -4.37 -9.81
C PRO A 54 -14.15 -5.14 -8.75
N PRO A 55 -15.48 -4.93 -8.63
CA PRO A 55 -16.27 -5.62 -7.63
C PRO A 55 -16.18 -7.14 -7.78
N GLY A 56 -15.55 -7.77 -6.79
CA GLY A 56 -15.46 -9.22 -6.67
C GLY A 56 -16.45 -9.79 -5.65
N ALA A 57 -16.19 -10.99 -5.18
CA ALA A 57 -16.92 -11.55 -4.05
C ALA A 57 -16.66 -10.75 -2.77
N PRO A 58 -17.63 -10.64 -1.85
CA PRO A 58 -17.40 -10.06 -0.55
C PRO A 58 -16.25 -10.76 0.18
N LEU A 59 -15.49 -10.00 0.97
CA LEU A 59 -14.49 -10.58 1.85
C LEU A 59 -15.15 -11.62 2.75
N ARG A 60 -14.41 -12.72 2.96
CA ARG A 60 -14.82 -13.76 3.89
C ARG A 60 -14.99 -13.16 5.27
N ASP A 61 -16.09 -13.46 5.93
CA ASP A 61 -16.30 -12.97 7.28
C ASP A 61 -15.25 -13.50 8.25
N PHE A 62 -14.91 -12.67 9.21
CA PHE A 62 -14.04 -13.01 10.34
C PHE A 62 -14.59 -12.43 11.62
N THR A 63 -14.27 -13.04 12.75
CA THR A 63 -14.60 -12.53 14.07
C THR A 63 -13.34 -12.44 14.91
N LEU A 64 -13.03 -11.24 15.38
CA LEU A 64 -11.87 -10.93 16.22
C LEU A 64 -12.33 -10.21 17.49
N ALA A 65 -11.46 -10.08 18.49
CA ALA A 65 -11.71 -9.25 19.65
C ALA A 65 -11.22 -7.81 19.39
N ASP A 66 -11.99 -6.81 19.80
CA ASP A 66 -11.52 -5.43 19.80
C ASP A 66 -10.67 -5.12 21.06
N GLN A 67 -10.20 -3.88 21.16
CA GLN A 67 -9.38 -3.40 22.27
C GLN A 67 -10.06 -3.47 23.64
N SER A 68 -11.38 -3.60 23.68
CA SER A 68 -12.18 -3.81 24.92
C SER A 68 -12.43 -5.28 25.22
N GLY A 69 -12.04 -6.18 24.32
CA GLY A 69 -12.34 -7.61 24.39
C GLY A 69 -13.69 -7.98 23.77
N ALA A 70 -14.45 -7.03 23.26
CA ALA A 70 -15.73 -7.32 22.60
C ALA A 70 -15.50 -8.04 21.26
N ARG A 71 -16.35 -9.01 20.95
CA ARG A 71 -16.30 -9.74 19.67
C ARG A 71 -16.86 -8.87 18.56
N VAL A 72 -16.08 -8.71 17.51
CA VAL A 72 -16.41 -7.91 16.32
C VAL A 72 -16.34 -8.82 15.09
N SER A 73 -17.46 -8.92 14.36
CA SER A 73 -17.54 -9.62 13.07
C SER A 73 -17.55 -8.60 11.94
N LEU A 74 -16.83 -8.88 10.85
CA LEU A 74 -16.89 -8.06 9.63
C LEU A 74 -18.33 -8.02 9.08
N ALA A 75 -19.10 -9.10 9.20
CA ALA A 75 -20.48 -9.15 8.74
C ALA A 75 -21.37 -8.11 9.42
N SER A 76 -21.06 -7.67 10.65
CA SER A 76 -21.85 -6.62 11.33
C SER A 76 -21.72 -5.22 10.70
N TYR A 77 -20.80 -5.06 9.74
CA TYR A 77 -20.62 -3.81 8.98
C TYR A 77 -21.22 -3.87 7.57
N ARG A 78 -21.92 -4.95 7.21
CA ARG A 78 -22.69 -4.98 5.96
C ARG A 78 -23.70 -3.84 5.94
N GLY A 79 -23.90 -3.24 4.77
CA GLY A 79 -24.69 -2.03 4.61
C GLY A 79 -23.92 -0.72 4.80
N GLN A 80 -22.67 -0.80 5.26
CA GLN A 80 -21.80 0.36 5.50
C GLN A 80 -20.51 0.26 4.70
N VAL A 81 -20.07 1.37 4.11
CA VAL A 81 -18.70 1.51 3.61
C VAL A 81 -17.76 1.41 4.81
N THR A 82 -16.69 0.63 4.72
CA THR A 82 -15.80 0.33 5.86
C THR A 82 -14.34 0.49 5.46
N ILE A 83 -13.56 1.19 6.27
CA ILE A 83 -12.11 1.32 6.12
C ILE A 83 -11.44 0.19 6.92
N VAL A 84 -10.49 -0.52 6.30
CA VAL A 84 -9.71 -1.58 6.94
C VAL A 84 -8.22 -1.29 6.75
N ALA A 85 -7.44 -1.30 7.84
CA ALA A 85 -5.98 -1.17 7.80
C ALA A 85 -5.32 -2.16 8.76
N PHE A 86 -4.01 -2.39 8.57
CA PHE A 86 -3.26 -3.42 9.28
C PHE A 86 -2.04 -2.85 10.01
N PRO A 87 -2.23 -2.05 11.07
CA PRO A 87 -1.11 -1.59 11.88
C PRO A 87 -0.63 -2.64 12.89
N TYR A 88 0.52 -2.36 13.50
CA TYR A 88 0.91 -2.92 14.80
C TYR A 88 1.58 -1.85 15.64
N THR A 89 1.53 -1.99 16.96
CA THR A 89 1.80 -0.89 17.90
C THR A 89 3.27 -0.45 17.98
N SER A 90 4.20 -1.27 17.45
CA SER A 90 5.63 -0.98 17.39
C SER A 90 6.16 -0.75 15.95
N CYS A 91 5.29 -0.54 14.98
CA CYS A 91 5.68 -0.38 13.58
C CYS A 91 6.33 0.99 13.25
N GLY A 92 6.37 1.91 14.20
CA GLY A 92 7.04 3.19 14.02
C GLY A 92 6.27 4.16 13.10
N ALA A 93 7.02 4.90 12.27
CA ALA A 93 6.47 6.01 11.48
C ALA A 93 5.38 5.56 10.48
N ALA A 94 5.55 4.45 9.78
CA ALA A 94 4.61 4.02 8.76
C ALA A 94 3.18 3.83 9.30
N CYS A 95 3.00 3.12 10.42
CA CYS A 95 1.68 2.93 11.01
C CYS A 95 1.12 4.22 11.65
N THR A 96 2.00 5.10 12.12
CA THR A 96 1.58 6.42 12.61
C THR A 96 1.02 7.25 11.46
N VAL A 97 1.73 7.31 10.33
CA VAL A 97 1.26 8.02 9.13
C VAL A 97 -0.07 7.45 8.65
N ILE A 98 -0.19 6.12 8.48
CA ILE A 98 -1.47 5.50 8.08
C ILE A 98 -2.61 5.93 9.03
N ALA A 99 -2.38 5.87 10.34
CA ALA A 99 -3.40 6.24 11.31
C ALA A 99 -3.76 7.73 11.26
N GLU A 100 -2.79 8.62 11.03
CA GLU A 100 -3.01 10.05 10.88
C GLU A 100 -3.77 10.39 9.60
N GLN A 101 -3.44 9.74 8.48
CA GLN A 101 -4.19 9.92 7.23
C GLN A 101 -5.63 9.44 7.36
N VAL A 102 -5.84 8.27 7.97
CA VAL A 102 -7.19 7.77 8.27
C VAL A 102 -7.94 8.74 9.18
N ARG A 103 -7.30 9.24 10.24
CA ARG A 103 -7.92 10.24 11.13
C ARG A 103 -8.30 11.50 10.36
N GLY A 104 -7.40 12.04 9.53
CA GLY A 104 -7.67 13.22 8.69
C GLY A 104 -8.88 13.00 7.78
N ALA A 105 -8.95 11.84 7.11
CA ALA A 105 -10.10 11.49 6.27
C ALA A 105 -11.41 11.44 7.07
N LEU A 106 -11.37 10.91 8.31
CA LEU A 106 -12.54 10.92 9.18
C LEU A 106 -12.99 12.33 9.58
N ASP A 107 -12.07 13.29 9.64
CA ASP A 107 -12.39 14.70 9.95
C ASP A 107 -13.09 15.39 8.78
N GLU A 108 -12.88 14.92 7.54
CA GLU A 108 -13.49 15.47 6.32
C GLU A 108 -14.84 14.83 5.98
N LEU A 109 -15.17 13.70 6.58
CA LEU A 109 -16.40 12.95 6.28
C LEU A 109 -17.59 13.46 7.07
N ALA A 110 -18.63 13.93 6.35
CA ALA A 110 -19.89 14.35 6.96
C ALA A 110 -20.70 13.15 7.52
N ARG A 111 -20.54 11.96 6.92
CA ARG A 111 -21.20 10.72 7.38
C ARG A 111 -20.16 9.81 8.03
N PRO A 112 -20.43 9.28 9.22
CA PRO A 112 -19.52 8.35 9.87
C PRO A 112 -19.21 7.12 9.00
N VAL A 113 -17.98 6.64 9.11
CA VAL A 113 -17.53 5.41 8.47
C VAL A 113 -16.81 4.53 9.49
N PRO A 114 -17.14 3.24 9.60
CA PRO A 114 -16.42 2.31 10.45
C PRO A 114 -14.96 2.18 10.03
N VAL A 115 -14.06 2.19 11.01
CA VAL A 115 -12.63 1.92 10.82
C VAL A 115 -12.22 0.70 11.64
N LEU A 116 -11.71 -0.31 10.96
CA LEU A 116 -11.21 -1.55 11.52
C LEU A 116 -9.68 -1.60 11.36
N LEU A 117 -8.96 -1.47 12.44
CA LEU A 117 -7.52 -1.64 12.50
C LEU A 117 -7.22 -3.07 12.94
N VAL A 118 -6.81 -3.92 12.01
CA VAL A 118 -6.54 -5.34 12.31
C VAL A 118 -5.07 -5.52 12.60
N SER A 119 -4.74 -6.08 13.76
CA SER A 119 -3.36 -6.33 14.19
C SER A 119 -2.55 -7.09 13.12
N ALA A 120 -1.39 -6.56 12.74
CA ALA A 120 -0.39 -7.26 11.94
C ALA A 120 0.69 -7.96 12.81
N ASP A 121 0.69 -7.72 14.10
CA ASP A 121 1.57 -8.39 15.08
C ASP A 121 0.90 -8.53 16.47
N PRO A 122 0.09 -9.58 16.67
CA PRO A 122 -0.62 -9.77 17.92
C PRO A 122 0.32 -10.06 19.11
N ALA A 123 1.59 -10.42 18.87
CA ALA A 123 2.54 -10.68 19.93
C ALA A 123 2.97 -9.39 20.66
N VAL A 124 2.99 -8.27 19.93
CA VAL A 124 3.36 -6.97 20.51
C VAL A 124 2.16 -6.09 20.84
N ASP A 125 0.99 -6.38 20.31
CA ASP A 125 -0.21 -5.55 20.41
C ASP A 125 -0.98 -5.85 21.71
N THR A 126 -0.34 -5.56 22.84
CA THR A 126 -1.02 -5.66 24.15
C THR A 126 -2.11 -4.59 24.31
N PRO A 127 -3.16 -4.80 25.12
CA PRO A 127 -4.22 -3.82 25.34
C PRO A 127 -3.69 -2.42 25.71
N ALA A 128 -2.67 -2.35 26.56
CA ALA A 128 -2.07 -1.08 26.97
C ALA A 128 -1.32 -0.38 25.81
N ARG A 129 -0.66 -1.13 24.92
CA ARG A 129 0.01 -0.56 23.74
C ARG A 129 -1.01 -0.09 22.70
N VAL A 130 -2.06 -0.88 22.48
CA VAL A 130 -3.15 -0.51 21.58
C VAL A 130 -3.85 0.76 22.07
N ALA A 131 -4.19 0.86 23.35
CA ALA A 131 -4.79 2.06 23.93
C ALA A 131 -3.91 3.31 23.71
N ARG A 132 -2.59 3.19 23.95
CA ARG A 132 -1.65 4.29 23.69
C ARG A 132 -1.54 4.63 22.20
N PHE A 133 -1.55 3.63 21.32
CA PHE A 133 -1.54 3.85 19.88
C PHE A 133 -2.77 4.63 19.44
N LEU A 134 -3.97 4.20 19.81
CA LEU A 134 -5.22 4.87 19.48
C LEU A 134 -5.29 6.30 20.06
N ALA A 135 -4.79 6.51 21.28
CA ALA A 135 -4.78 7.83 21.90
C ALA A 135 -3.85 8.81 21.16
N ARG A 136 -2.60 8.42 20.90
CA ARG A 136 -1.63 9.30 20.23
C ARG A 136 -1.97 9.61 18.78
N THR A 137 -2.73 8.74 18.11
CA THR A 137 -3.20 8.95 16.72
C THR A 137 -4.61 9.57 16.66
N SER A 138 -5.21 9.90 17.81
CA SER A 138 -6.57 10.46 17.93
C SER A 138 -7.65 9.58 17.28
N LEU A 139 -7.44 8.26 17.30
CA LEU A 139 -8.42 7.26 16.82
C LEU A 139 -9.17 6.57 17.97
N ALA A 140 -8.90 6.93 19.23
CA ALA A 140 -9.66 6.44 20.37
C ALA A 140 -11.15 6.82 20.24
N GLY A 141 -12.03 5.81 20.30
CA GLY A 141 -13.48 6.00 20.07
C GLY A 141 -13.88 6.15 18.58
N ARG A 142 -12.93 6.29 17.67
CA ARG A 142 -13.20 6.46 16.22
C ARG A 142 -12.85 5.21 15.39
N ALA A 143 -12.00 4.33 15.93
CA ALA A 143 -11.60 3.09 15.28
C ALA A 143 -11.70 1.92 16.29
N ARG A 144 -11.94 0.72 15.75
CA ARG A 144 -11.81 -0.54 16.48
C ARG A 144 -10.48 -1.20 16.12
N TYR A 145 -9.68 -1.47 17.13
CA TYR A 145 -8.43 -2.19 16.96
C TYR A 145 -8.67 -3.68 17.24
N LEU A 146 -8.65 -4.48 16.19
CA LEU A 146 -9.02 -5.89 16.22
C LEU A 146 -7.77 -6.77 16.35
N SER A 147 -7.80 -7.70 17.28
CA SER A 147 -6.74 -8.69 17.46
C SER A 147 -7.33 -10.07 17.76
N GLY A 148 -6.46 -11.07 17.73
CA GLY A 148 -6.85 -12.46 17.96
C GLY A 148 -5.64 -13.39 17.90
N SER A 149 -5.90 -14.69 17.95
CA SER A 149 -4.86 -15.70 17.75
C SER A 149 -4.32 -15.67 16.33
N LEU A 150 -3.10 -16.19 16.11
CA LEU A 150 -2.53 -16.35 14.77
C LEU A 150 -3.43 -17.19 13.84
N ALA A 151 -4.15 -18.17 14.41
CA ALA A 151 -5.09 -18.99 13.64
C ALA A 151 -6.27 -18.15 13.09
N GLN A 152 -6.71 -17.14 13.83
CA GLN A 152 -7.78 -16.23 13.43
C GLN A 152 -7.28 -15.14 12.46
N LEU A 153 -6.08 -14.60 12.68
CA LEU A 153 -5.53 -13.49 11.89
C LEU A 153 -4.96 -13.91 10.53
N ARG A 154 -4.31 -15.07 10.43
CA ARG A 154 -3.72 -15.57 9.18
C ARG A 154 -4.69 -15.62 7.98
N PRO A 155 -5.95 -16.10 8.12
CA PRO A 155 -6.91 -16.05 7.02
C PRO A 155 -7.24 -14.62 6.59
N VAL A 156 -7.34 -13.67 7.54
CA VAL A 156 -7.63 -12.26 7.26
C VAL A 156 -6.46 -11.61 6.51
N TRP A 157 -5.22 -11.80 6.99
CA TRP A 157 -4.03 -11.30 6.29
C TRP A 157 -3.92 -11.84 4.87
N ARG A 158 -4.17 -13.14 4.68
CA ARG A 158 -4.12 -13.75 3.33
C ARG A 158 -5.18 -13.19 2.39
N SER A 159 -6.40 -12.96 2.87
CA SER A 159 -7.49 -12.44 2.04
C SER A 159 -7.21 -11.04 1.50
N LEU A 160 -6.47 -10.23 2.25
CA LEU A 160 -6.08 -8.86 1.88
C LEU A 160 -4.58 -8.72 1.53
N ARG A 161 -3.90 -9.84 1.30
CA ARG A 161 -2.50 -9.89 0.85
C ARG A 161 -1.51 -9.19 1.79
N ILE A 162 -1.84 -9.14 3.08
CA ILE A 162 -0.99 -8.55 4.11
C ILE A 162 0.11 -9.53 4.53
N VAL A 163 1.33 -9.05 4.54
CA VAL A 163 2.48 -9.73 5.12
C VAL A 163 2.56 -9.34 6.60
N PRO A 164 2.49 -10.29 7.56
CA PRO A 164 2.55 -9.95 8.97
C PRO A 164 3.94 -9.41 9.36
N ALA A 165 4.00 -8.60 10.42
CA ALA A 165 5.24 -8.00 10.90
C ALA A 165 6.32 -9.02 11.29
N SER A 166 5.93 -10.22 11.68
CA SER A 166 6.84 -11.34 11.97
C SER A 166 7.68 -11.80 10.77
N ALA A 167 7.28 -11.48 9.54
CA ALA A 167 8.06 -11.74 8.32
C ALA A 167 9.13 -10.66 8.06
N GLY A 168 9.22 -9.64 8.90
CA GLY A 168 10.17 -8.54 8.83
C GLY A 168 9.55 -7.20 8.46
N ALA A 169 10.06 -6.13 9.04
CA ALA A 169 9.50 -4.78 8.91
C ALA A 169 9.43 -4.29 7.46
N ARG A 170 10.43 -4.63 6.62
CA ARG A 170 10.44 -4.26 5.21
C ARG A 170 9.34 -4.96 4.42
N ALA A 171 9.18 -6.27 4.61
CA ALA A 171 8.16 -7.05 3.93
C ALA A 171 6.75 -6.60 4.34
N PHE A 172 6.56 -6.31 5.63
CA PHE A 172 5.33 -5.71 6.12
C PHE A 172 5.06 -4.35 5.45
N ALA A 173 6.03 -3.43 5.47
CA ALA A 173 5.86 -2.08 4.91
C ALA A 173 5.46 -2.10 3.42
N GLN A 174 5.99 -3.05 2.65
CA GLN A 174 5.62 -3.23 1.24
C GLN A 174 4.18 -3.73 1.02
N SER A 175 3.56 -4.34 2.02
CA SER A 175 2.17 -4.82 1.97
C SER A 175 1.20 -3.92 2.75
N ALA A 176 1.74 -2.96 3.52
CA ALA A 176 0.94 -2.06 4.34
C ALA A 176 0.05 -1.19 3.45
N SER A 177 -1.25 -1.38 3.56
CA SER A 177 -2.24 -0.72 2.72
C SER A 177 -3.49 -0.40 3.54
N VAL A 178 -4.24 0.59 3.07
CA VAL A 178 -5.58 0.88 3.55
C VAL A 178 -6.59 0.42 2.49
N PHE A 179 -7.58 -0.32 2.90
CA PHE A 179 -8.62 -0.88 2.06
C PHE A 179 -9.94 -0.16 2.33
N VAL A 180 -10.69 0.14 1.28
CA VAL A 180 -12.07 0.60 1.40
C VAL A 180 -12.99 -0.49 0.86
N LEU A 181 -13.87 -0.96 1.72
CA LEU A 181 -14.89 -1.95 1.40
C LEU A 181 -16.22 -1.26 1.12
N ASP A 182 -16.96 -1.75 0.13
CA ASP A 182 -18.32 -1.30 -0.13
C ASP A 182 -19.33 -1.84 0.91
N ARG A 183 -20.59 -1.49 0.73
CA ARG A 183 -21.69 -1.90 1.64
C ARG A 183 -21.90 -3.42 1.66
N GLU A 184 -21.53 -4.12 0.61
CA GLU A 184 -21.57 -5.58 0.53
C GLU A 184 -20.30 -6.21 1.10
N GLY A 185 -19.32 -5.39 1.53
CA GLY A 185 -18.04 -5.81 2.08
C GLY A 185 -17.08 -6.36 1.01
N ARG A 186 -17.21 -5.88 -0.23
CA ARG A 186 -16.25 -6.16 -1.29
C ARG A 186 -15.14 -5.13 -1.25
N GLU A 187 -13.94 -5.57 -1.51
CA GLU A 187 -12.80 -4.67 -1.70
C GLU A 187 -13.01 -3.84 -2.96
N ARG A 188 -12.97 -2.51 -2.82
CA ARG A 188 -13.21 -1.57 -3.93
C ARG A 188 -12.05 -0.65 -4.21
N VAL A 189 -11.32 -0.25 -3.18
CA VAL A 189 -10.17 0.65 -3.31
C VAL A 189 -9.05 0.20 -2.37
N ILE A 190 -7.81 0.27 -2.87
CA ILE A 190 -6.60 0.07 -2.09
C ILE A 190 -5.75 1.34 -2.16
N PHE A 191 -5.29 1.81 -1.01
CA PHE A 191 -4.27 2.84 -0.91
C PHE A 191 -2.97 2.24 -0.41
N GLN A 192 -1.90 2.38 -1.20
CA GLN A 192 -0.54 2.21 -0.71
C GLN A 192 -0.14 3.45 0.08
N LEU A 193 0.85 3.33 0.97
CA LEU A 193 1.24 4.41 1.87
C LEU A 193 1.59 5.71 1.12
N GLU A 194 2.24 5.60 -0.03
CA GLU A 194 2.69 6.74 -0.84
C GLU A 194 1.54 7.51 -1.51
N GLN A 195 0.38 6.88 -1.66
CA GLN A 195 -0.81 7.45 -2.29
C GLN A 195 -1.88 7.85 -1.28
N LEU A 196 -1.69 7.47 -0.01
CA LEU A 196 -2.68 7.67 1.04
C LEU A 196 -2.62 9.11 1.53
N THR A 197 -3.65 9.90 1.24
CA THR A 197 -3.90 11.22 1.84
C THR A 197 -5.30 11.27 2.43
N PRO A 198 -5.58 12.20 3.37
CA PRO A 198 -6.93 12.37 3.92
C PRO A 198 -7.96 12.67 2.84
N GLU A 199 -7.62 13.57 1.92
CA GLU A 199 -8.50 14.02 0.84
C GLU A 199 -8.86 12.87 -0.11
N ALA A 200 -7.84 12.10 -0.55
CA ALA A 200 -8.05 10.97 -1.45
C ALA A 200 -8.89 9.88 -0.79
N LEU A 201 -8.59 9.52 0.47
CA LEU A 201 -9.34 8.52 1.20
C LEU A 201 -10.79 8.97 1.46
N SER A 202 -11.00 10.22 1.87
CA SER A 202 -12.33 10.77 2.12
C SER A 202 -13.14 10.89 0.84
N HIS A 203 -12.51 11.26 -0.30
CA HIS A 203 -13.14 11.30 -1.61
C HIS A 203 -13.68 9.92 -1.99
N ASP A 204 -12.87 8.88 -1.91
CA ASP A 204 -13.26 7.53 -2.32
C ASP A 204 -14.32 6.91 -1.40
N VAL A 205 -14.24 7.20 -0.10
CA VAL A 205 -15.27 6.80 0.86
C VAL A 205 -16.61 7.47 0.53
N ARG A 206 -16.65 8.80 0.28
CA ARG A 206 -17.87 9.52 -0.11
C ARG A 206 -18.48 8.93 -1.36
N ARG A 207 -17.64 8.69 -2.38
CA ARG A 207 -18.08 8.10 -3.65
C ARG A 207 -18.77 6.75 -3.45
N LEU A 208 -18.19 5.86 -2.64
CA LEU A 208 -18.81 4.57 -2.30
C LEU A 208 -20.06 4.72 -1.43
N GLN A 209 -20.11 5.72 -0.55
CA GLN A 209 -21.33 6.04 0.24
C GLN A 209 -22.46 6.58 -0.62
N GLU A 210 -22.18 7.14 -1.78
CA GLU A 210 -23.17 7.67 -2.74
C GLU A 210 -23.65 6.61 -3.75
N GLY A 211 -23.04 5.44 -3.78
CA GLY A 211 -23.45 4.33 -4.65
C GLY A 211 -22.52 4.11 -5.85
N GLY A 212 -21.27 4.58 -5.74
CA GLY A 212 -20.21 4.37 -6.73
C GLY A 212 -19.67 2.94 -6.79
#